data_760bfb9a41af11f1894b9f0860ced425
#
_entry.id   760bfb9a41af11f1894b9f0860ced425
#
_cell.length_a   1.000
_cell.length_b   1.000
_cell.length_c   1.000
_cell.angle_alpha   90.00
_cell.angle_beta   90.00
_cell.angle_gamma   90.00
#
_symmetry.space_group_name_H-M   'P 1'
#
loop_
_entity.id
_entity.type
_entity.pdbx_description
1 polymer ?
#
loop_
_entity_poly.entity_id
_entity_poly.type
_entity_poly.pdbx_seq_one_letter_code
_entity_poly.pdbx_strand_id
1 'polypeptide(L)'
;MRISEQAKHETRSRILTTAAELFCTKGFEESTTREIALTAGLAAGTMFNYFPSKETLAMTMVTEALRQGTEDFRRRRTNEEQLAEELFMFIASGLRLLQPMRPFLGPVLERSLSPFPRKSTCPEGDATRQEHLAVVQEIINHHGFTEPPDHVAMTIYWSLYLGILACWTNDPSPNQEESRAMIDYSLQVFVQMITGGDAEKGAANDC
;
A
#
# COMPACT_ATOMS: atom_id res chain seq x y z
N MET A 1 18.91 21.55 -25.61
CA MET A 1 19.67 21.45 -24.37
C MET A 1 19.16 20.23 -23.61
N ARG A 2 19.99 19.21 -23.36
CA ARG A 2 19.59 17.97 -22.69
C ARG A 2 19.51 18.26 -21.19
N ILE A 3 18.33 18.18 -20.58
CA ILE A 3 18.15 18.36 -19.13
C ILE A 3 18.93 17.24 -18.42
N SER A 4 19.74 17.57 -17.40
CA SER A 4 20.49 16.57 -16.63
C SER A 4 19.54 15.64 -15.87
N GLU A 5 19.94 14.40 -15.58
CA GLU A 5 19.16 13.46 -14.77
C GLU A 5 18.90 14.03 -13.37
N GLN A 6 19.86 14.75 -12.80
CA GLN A 6 19.70 15.42 -11.52
C GLN A 6 18.58 16.49 -11.57
N ALA A 7 18.56 17.35 -12.60
CA ALA A 7 17.50 18.34 -12.76
C ALA A 7 16.11 17.72 -12.98
N LYS A 8 16.04 16.54 -13.62
CA LYS A 8 14.79 15.77 -13.73
C LYS A 8 14.33 15.25 -12.36
N HIS A 9 15.25 14.73 -11.57
CA HIS A 9 14.95 14.22 -10.23
C HIS A 9 14.47 15.36 -9.31
N GLU A 10 15.14 16.50 -9.32
CA GLU A 10 14.76 17.70 -8.54
C GLU A 10 13.36 18.20 -8.95
N THR A 11 13.08 18.23 -10.26
CA THR A 11 11.76 18.62 -10.76
C THR A 11 10.68 17.64 -10.33
N ARG A 12 10.94 16.32 -10.42
CA ARG A 12 10.03 15.27 -9.99
C ARG A 12 9.73 15.39 -8.49
N SER A 13 10.75 15.57 -7.66
CA SER A 13 10.62 15.75 -6.21
C SER A 13 9.79 17.00 -5.86
N ARG A 14 10.02 18.13 -6.54
CA ARG A 14 9.25 19.36 -6.34
C ARG A 14 7.77 19.17 -6.69
N ILE A 15 7.45 18.45 -7.76
CA ILE A 15 6.04 18.13 -8.12
C ILE A 15 5.38 17.31 -7.01
N LEU A 16 6.05 16.27 -6.51
CA LEU A 16 5.54 15.39 -5.45
C LEU A 16 5.29 16.18 -4.15
N THR A 17 6.24 17.01 -3.72
CA THR A 17 6.11 17.85 -2.52
C THR A 17 4.93 18.81 -2.65
N THR A 18 4.86 19.55 -3.77
CA THR A 18 3.76 20.50 -4.02
C THR A 18 2.40 19.81 -4.05
N ALA A 19 2.32 18.63 -4.66
CA ALA A 19 1.08 17.87 -4.71
C ALA A 19 0.66 17.36 -3.33
N ALA A 20 1.59 16.86 -2.52
CA ALA A 20 1.31 16.44 -1.15
C ALA A 20 0.73 17.59 -0.30
N GLU A 21 1.32 18.78 -0.40
CA GLU A 21 0.83 19.98 0.29
C GLU A 21 -0.60 20.36 -0.16
N LEU A 22 -0.87 20.36 -1.46
CA LEU A 22 -2.19 20.66 -2.00
C LEU A 22 -3.23 19.60 -1.61
N PHE A 23 -2.86 18.32 -1.67
CA PHE A 23 -3.75 17.24 -1.24
C PHE A 23 -4.07 17.28 0.24
N CYS A 24 -3.13 17.66 1.09
CA CYS A 24 -3.36 17.83 2.53
C CYS A 24 -4.21 19.05 2.85
N THR A 25 -4.04 20.17 2.14
CA THR A 25 -4.70 21.44 2.48
C THR A 25 -6.05 21.61 1.81
N LYS A 26 -6.21 21.15 0.58
CA LYS A 26 -7.40 21.32 -0.26
C LYS A 26 -8.19 20.02 -0.45
N GLY A 27 -7.54 18.88 -0.27
CA GLY A 27 -8.08 17.56 -0.57
C GLY A 27 -7.69 17.07 -1.97
N PHE A 28 -7.69 15.75 -2.13
CA PHE A 28 -7.31 15.10 -3.39
C PHE A 28 -8.29 15.44 -4.52
N GLU A 29 -9.60 15.40 -4.24
CA GLU A 29 -10.63 15.61 -5.27
C GLU A 29 -10.59 17.03 -5.85
N GLU A 30 -10.44 18.04 -4.98
CA GLU A 30 -10.46 19.45 -5.34
C GLU A 30 -9.14 19.94 -5.95
N SER A 31 -8.05 19.17 -5.82
CA SER A 31 -6.75 19.50 -6.41
C SER A 31 -6.70 19.13 -7.89
N THR A 32 -6.15 20.01 -8.72
CA THR A 32 -5.99 19.78 -10.15
C THR A 32 -4.53 19.70 -10.56
N THR A 33 -4.23 18.91 -11.59
CA THR A 33 -2.88 18.81 -12.17
C THR A 33 -2.35 20.18 -12.66
N ARG A 34 -3.25 21.05 -13.13
CA ARG A 34 -2.89 22.42 -13.57
C ARG A 34 -2.46 23.30 -12.41
N GLU A 35 -3.17 23.21 -11.30
CA GLU A 35 -2.82 23.93 -10.06
C GLU A 35 -1.49 23.43 -9.48
N ILE A 36 -1.29 22.12 -9.41
CA ILE A 36 -0.02 21.53 -8.97
C ILE A 36 1.14 22.01 -9.85
N ALA A 37 0.98 22.00 -11.18
CA ALA A 37 2.00 22.49 -12.09
C ALA A 37 2.33 23.97 -11.83
N LEU A 38 1.31 24.82 -11.73
CA LEU A 38 1.48 26.26 -11.49
C LEU A 38 2.20 26.54 -10.17
N THR A 39 1.77 25.88 -9.09
CA THR A 39 2.38 26.03 -7.76
C THR A 39 3.82 25.51 -7.74
N ALA A 40 4.12 24.44 -8.47
CA ALA A 40 5.47 23.91 -8.65
C ALA A 40 6.35 24.78 -9.60
N GLY A 41 5.83 25.87 -10.15
CA GLY A 41 6.55 26.73 -11.08
C GLY A 41 6.81 26.08 -12.44
N LEU A 42 5.87 25.25 -12.93
CA LEU A 42 6.01 24.51 -14.18
C LEU A 42 4.86 24.81 -15.14
N ALA A 43 5.13 24.68 -16.44
CA ALA A 43 4.05 24.60 -17.42
C ALA A 43 3.28 23.28 -17.26
N ALA A 44 1.96 23.30 -17.47
CA ALA A 44 1.12 22.11 -17.36
C ALA A 44 1.61 20.95 -18.24
N GLY A 45 2.04 21.23 -19.47
CA GLY A 45 2.61 20.21 -20.36
C GLY A 45 3.89 19.57 -19.80
N THR A 46 4.71 20.32 -19.06
CA THR A 46 5.91 19.79 -18.42
C THR A 46 5.53 18.79 -17.32
N MET A 47 4.52 19.10 -16.51
CA MET A 47 4.06 18.19 -15.46
C MET A 47 3.57 16.86 -16.02
N PHE A 48 2.79 16.89 -17.12
CA PHE A 48 2.27 15.67 -17.75
C PHE A 48 3.36 14.74 -18.30
N ASN A 49 4.57 15.25 -18.57
CA ASN A 49 5.73 14.44 -18.93
C ASN A 49 6.29 13.62 -17.74
N TYR A 50 6.01 14.06 -16.51
CA TYR A 50 6.43 13.35 -15.29
C TYR A 50 5.31 12.46 -14.74
N PHE A 51 4.09 12.97 -14.73
CA PHE A 51 2.93 12.30 -14.16
C PHE A 51 1.71 12.51 -15.06
N PRO A 52 1.23 11.45 -15.74
CA PRO A 52 0.12 11.56 -16.70
C PRO A 52 -1.22 11.91 -16.04
N SER A 53 -1.37 11.66 -14.73
CA SER A 53 -2.59 11.99 -13.98
C SER A 53 -2.26 12.32 -12.52
N LYS A 54 -3.24 12.87 -11.79
CA LYS A 54 -3.09 13.10 -10.34
C LYS A 54 -3.14 11.78 -9.56
N GLU A 55 -3.82 10.78 -10.09
CA GLU A 55 -3.86 9.42 -9.55
C GLU A 55 -2.47 8.78 -9.61
N THR A 56 -1.81 8.81 -10.77
CA THR A 56 -0.43 8.33 -10.93
C THR A 56 0.53 9.04 -9.98
N LEU A 57 0.39 10.36 -9.82
CA LEU A 57 1.21 11.14 -8.93
C LEU A 57 1.00 10.73 -7.46
N ALA A 58 -0.26 10.62 -7.03
CA ALA A 58 -0.60 10.21 -5.67
C ALA A 58 -0.15 8.76 -5.40
N MET A 59 -0.38 7.83 -6.33
CA MET A 59 0.06 6.45 -6.19
C MET A 59 1.58 6.31 -6.20
N THR A 60 2.32 7.18 -6.88
CA THR A 60 3.78 7.22 -6.77
C THR A 60 4.21 7.48 -5.32
N MET A 61 3.59 8.45 -4.64
CA MET A 61 3.89 8.73 -3.22
C MET A 61 3.54 7.55 -2.32
N VAL A 62 2.38 6.93 -2.55
CA VAL A 62 1.94 5.73 -1.81
C VAL A 62 2.93 4.59 -1.98
N THR A 63 3.32 4.30 -3.22
CA THR A 63 4.27 3.22 -3.53
C THR A 63 5.63 3.46 -2.89
N GLU A 64 6.15 4.69 -2.95
CA GLU A 64 7.42 5.06 -2.31
C GLU A 64 7.35 4.88 -0.79
N ALA A 65 6.26 5.31 -0.14
CA ALA A 65 6.06 5.13 1.30
C ALA A 65 5.96 3.65 1.69
N LEU A 66 5.21 2.84 0.93
CA LEU A 66 5.09 1.41 1.20
C LEU A 66 6.40 0.65 1.00
N ARG A 67 7.20 1.00 -0.01
CA ARG A 67 8.55 0.43 -0.19
C ARG A 67 9.47 0.76 0.98
N GLN A 68 9.48 2.01 1.45
CA GLN A 68 10.23 2.40 2.66
C GLN A 68 9.71 1.64 3.90
N GLY A 69 8.39 1.46 4.02
CA GLY A 69 7.77 0.66 5.07
C GLY A 69 8.24 -0.80 5.04
N THR A 70 8.35 -1.39 3.84
CA THR A 70 8.88 -2.74 3.63
C THR A 70 10.36 -2.84 4.03
N GLU A 71 11.18 -1.85 3.68
CA GLU A 71 12.58 -1.80 4.11
C GLU A 71 12.72 -1.68 5.63
N ASP A 72 11.88 -0.84 6.25
CA ASP A 72 11.84 -0.69 7.70
C ASP A 72 11.40 -1.99 8.40
N PHE A 73 10.41 -2.68 7.87
CA PHE A 73 9.99 -4.01 8.33
C PHE A 73 11.15 -5.00 8.24
N ARG A 74 11.80 -5.13 7.08
CA ARG A 74 12.93 -6.07 6.87
C ARG A 74 14.11 -5.82 7.81
N ARG A 75 14.35 -4.56 8.21
CA ARG A 75 15.39 -4.22 9.18
C ARG A 75 15.03 -4.55 10.62
N ARG A 76 13.75 -4.65 10.96
CA ARG A 76 13.26 -4.83 12.32
C ARG A 76 12.91 -6.27 12.66
N ARG A 77 12.58 -7.08 11.65
CA ARG A 77 12.23 -8.48 11.88
C ARG A 77 13.44 -9.24 12.44
N THR A 78 13.19 -10.10 13.41
CA THR A 78 14.23 -10.92 14.06
C THR A 78 14.25 -12.35 13.54
N ASN A 79 13.23 -12.77 12.77
CA ASN A 79 12.92 -14.12 12.31
C ASN A 79 12.52 -15.09 13.46
N GLU A 80 12.12 -14.55 14.60
CA GLU A 80 11.60 -15.29 15.76
C GLU A 80 10.10 -15.06 15.95
N GLU A 81 9.51 -14.11 15.19
CA GLU A 81 8.11 -13.76 15.26
C GLU A 81 7.23 -14.93 14.80
N GLN A 82 6.01 -15.02 15.34
CA GLN A 82 4.97 -15.87 14.78
C GLN A 82 4.43 -15.25 13.48
N LEU A 83 3.87 -16.08 12.59
CA LEU A 83 3.37 -15.63 11.28
C LEU A 83 2.42 -14.42 11.38
N ALA A 84 1.46 -14.43 12.33
CA ALA A 84 0.54 -13.31 12.52
C ALA A 84 1.26 -12.03 12.97
N GLU A 85 2.26 -12.16 13.84
CA GLU A 85 3.07 -11.03 14.31
C GLU A 85 3.91 -10.42 13.20
N GLU A 86 4.55 -11.26 12.37
CA GLU A 86 5.37 -10.80 11.26
C GLU A 86 4.52 -10.07 10.22
N LEU A 87 3.34 -10.59 9.88
CA LEU A 87 2.37 -9.93 9.01
C LEU A 87 1.87 -8.60 9.62
N PHE A 88 1.60 -8.58 10.93
CA PHE A 88 1.22 -7.35 11.63
C PHE A 88 2.32 -6.29 11.56
N MET A 89 3.57 -6.66 11.82
CA MET A 89 4.72 -5.75 11.73
C MET A 89 4.89 -5.18 10.32
N PHE A 90 4.68 -5.99 9.29
CA PHE A 90 4.73 -5.58 7.90
C PHE A 90 3.66 -4.51 7.60
N ILE A 91 2.39 -4.79 7.90
CA ILE A 91 1.28 -3.86 7.69
C ILE A 91 1.50 -2.57 8.49
N ALA A 92 1.82 -2.67 9.78
CA ALA A 92 2.03 -1.52 10.65
C ALA A 92 3.20 -0.62 10.18
N SER A 93 4.25 -1.22 9.62
CA SER A 93 5.36 -0.46 9.04
C SER A 93 4.92 0.35 7.82
N GLY A 94 4.10 -0.22 6.94
CA GLY A 94 3.50 0.50 5.80
C GLY A 94 2.59 1.65 6.25
N LEU A 95 1.65 1.38 7.15
CA LEU A 95 0.71 2.39 7.65
C LEU A 95 1.40 3.57 8.33
N ARG A 96 2.49 3.32 9.06
CA ARG A 96 3.28 4.38 9.68
C ARG A 96 3.87 5.35 8.64
N LEU A 97 4.37 4.84 7.51
CA LEU A 97 4.92 5.67 6.43
C LEU A 97 3.82 6.38 5.62
N LEU A 98 2.63 5.80 5.58
CA LEU A 98 1.45 6.42 4.97
C LEU A 98 0.80 7.49 5.85
N GLN A 99 1.11 7.56 7.15
CA GLN A 99 0.49 8.47 8.11
C GLN A 99 0.43 9.94 7.65
N PRO A 100 1.47 10.55 7.06
CA PRO A 100 1.42 11.93 6.58
C PRO A 100 0.41 12.14 5.44
N MET A 101 0.06 11.09 4.71
CA MET A 101 -0.86 11.13 3.56
C MET A 101 -2.30 10.76 3.95
N ARG A 102 -2.52 10.29 5.17
CA ARG A 102 -3.83 9.81 5.66
C ARG A 102 -4.99 10.76 5.34
N PRO A 103 -4.86 12.13 5.48
CA PRO A 103 -5.97 13.04 5.24
C PRO A 103 -6.57 12.98 3.82
N PHE A 104 -5.79 12.58 2.82
CA PHE A 104 -6.24 12.52 1.43
C PHE A 104 -6.22 11.10 0.83
N LEU A 105 -5.80 10.11 1.61
CA LEU A 105 -5.49 8.78 1.08
C LEU A 105 -6.74 7.99 0.68
N GLY A 106 -7.85 8.12 1.39
CA GLY A 106 -9.09 7.39 1.13
C GLY A 106 -9.54 7.44 -0.34
N PRO A 107 -9.79 8.63 -0.91
CA PRO A 107 -10.15 8.76 -2.32
C PRO A 107 -9.09 8.23 -3.30
N VAL A 108 -7.80 8.33 -2.96
CA VAL A 108 -6.70 7.79 -3.80
C VAL A 108 -6.77 6.27 -3.86
N LEU A 109 -6.89 5.61 -2.71
CA LEU A 109 -6.97 4.15 -2.62
C LEU A 109 -8.24 3.60 -3.27
N GLU A 110 -9.37 4.26 -3.04
CA GLU A 110 -10.63 3.91 -3.70
C GLU A 110 -10.51 3.92 -5.22
N ARG A 111 -9.84 4.92 -5.78
CA ARG A 111 -9.66 5.03 -7.24
C ARG A 111 -8.60 4.10 -7.80
N SER A 112 -7.55 3.81 -7.04
CA SER A 112 -6.35 3.14 -7.57
C SER A 112 -6.24 1.67 -7.18
N LEU A 113 -6.81 1.26 -6.03
CA LEU A 113 -6.72 -0.11 -5.51
C LEU A 113 -8.07 -0.83 -5.47
N SER A 114 -9.15 -0.21 -5.98
CA SER A 114 -10.48 -0.84 -5.99
C SER A 114 -10.45 -2.20 -6.69
N PRO A 115 -11.04 -3.24 -6.10
CA PRO A 115 -11.14 -4.56 -6.71
C PRO A 115 -12.16 -4.61 -7.86
N PHE A 116 -12.97 -3.57 -8.01
CA PHE A 116 -14.00 -3.51 -9.06
C PHE A 116 -13.41 -3.04 -10.38
N PRO A 117 -13.83 -3.64 -11.52
CA PRO A 117 -13.38 -3.21 -12.84
C PRO A 117 -13.73 -1.75 -13.10
N ARG A 118 -12.77 -0.97 -13.58
CA ARG A 118 -12.97 0.44 -13.94
C ARG A 118 -12.61 0.69 -15.41
N LYS A 119 -13.15 1.78 -15.95
CA LYS A 119 -12.81 2.23 -17.32
C LYS A 119 -11.38 2.75 -17.43
N SER A 120 -10.79 3.19 -16.33
CA SER A 120 -9.40 3.66 -16.24
C SER A 120 -8.62 2.73 -15.33
N THR A 121 -7.57 2.13 -15.83
CA THR A 121 -6.59 1.35 -15.06
C THR A 121 -5.60 2.30 -14.42
N CYS A 122 -5.13 1.96 -13.21
CA CYS A 122 -4.01 2.62 -12.56
C CYS A 122 -2.85 1.62 -12.47
N PRO A 123 -1.93 1.60 -13.46
CA PRO A 123 -0.82 0.64 -13.47
C PRO A 123 0.03 0.69 -12.21
N GLU A 124 0.16 1.87 -11.59
CA GLU A 124 0.88 2.05 -10.33
C GLU A 124 0.16 1.35 -9.17
N GLY A 125 -1.17 1.36 -9.15
CA GLY A 125 -1.97 0.63 -8.17
C GLY A 125 -1.82 -0.88 -8.31
N ASP A 126 -1.85 -1.39 -9.54
CA ASP A 126 -1.64 -2.80 -9.83
C ASP A 126 -0.21 -3.25 -9.44
N ALA A 127 0.80 -2.46 -9.76
CA ALA A 127 2.18 -2.74 -9.36
C ALA A 127 2.34 -2.74 -7.84
N THR A 128 1.76 -1.75 -7.14
CA THR A 128 1.78 -1.68 -5.68
C THR A 128 1.13 -2.90 -5.04
N ARG A 129 -0.01 -3.36 -5.58
CA ARG A 129 -0.66 -4.59 -5.12
C ARG A 129 0.26 -5.80 -5.28
N GLN A 130 0.87 -5.96 -6.45
CA GLN A 130 1.77 -7.09 -6.74
C GLN A 130 3.00 -7.08 -5.80
N GLU A 131 3.63 -5.92 -5.58
CA GLU A 131 4.75 -5.78 -4.66
C GLU A 131 4.35 -6.13 -3.23
N HIS A 132 3.20 -5.66 -2.76
CA HIS A 132 2.69 -5.98 -1.42
C HIS A 132 2.45 -7.48 -1.26
N LEU A 133 1.75 -8.11 -2.20
CA LEU A 133 1.45 -9.54 -2.17
C LEU A 133 2.71 -10.41 -2.28
N ALA A 134 3.73 -9.97 -3.00
CA ALA A 134 5.02 -10.67 -3.07
C ALA A 134 5.73 -10.71 -1.70
N VAL A 135 5.66 -9.63 -0.90
CA VAL A 135 6.22 -9.61 0.46
C VAL A 135 5.42 -10.53 1.39
N VAL A 136 4.08 -10.53 1.29
CA VAL A 136 3.24 -11.45 2.06
C VAL A 136 3.59 -12.90 1.76
N GLN A 137 3.80 -13.23 0.49
CA GLN A 137 4.23 -14.56 0.06
C GLN A 137 5.61 -14.92 0.62
N GLU A 138 6.57 -13.96 0.63
CA GLU A 138 7.89 -14.14 1.25
C GLU A 138 7.76 -14.48 2.74
N ILE A 139 6.91 -13.75 3.48
CA ILE A 139 6.64 -14.00 4.90
C ILE A 139 6.06 -15.39 5.12
N ILE A 140 5.03 -15.77 4.37
CA ILE A 140 4.37 -17.08 4.49
C ILE A 140 5.36 -18.22 4.22
N ASN A 141 6.18 -18.10 3.17
CA ASN A 141 7.21 -19.08 2.84
C ASN A 141 8.28 -19.22 3.95
N HIS A 142 8.65 -18.10 4.58
CA HIS A 142 9.60 -18.10 5.69
C HIS A 142 9.13 -18.96 6.87
N HIS A 143 7.84 -19.01 7.13
CA HIS A 143 7.21 -19.86 8.15
C HIS A 143 6.98 -21.31 7.72
N GLY A 144 7.56 -21.75 6.62
CA GLY A 144 7.52 -23.15 6.18
C GLY A 144 6.30 -23.52 5.31
N PHE A 145 5.44 -22.58 5.00
CA PHE A 145 4.36 -22.76 4.03
C PHE A 145 4.94 -22.60 2.62
N THR A 146 5.52 -23.71 2.09
CA THR A 146 6.27 -23.69 0.82
C THR A 146 5.39 -23.79 -0.42
N GLU A 147 4.18 -24.29 -0.29
CA GLU A 147 3.19 -24.19 -1.34
C GLU A 147 2.63 -22.75 -1.33
N PRO A 148 2.66 -22.06 -2.49
CA PRO A 148 2.05 -20.73 -2.53
C PRO A 148 0.59 -20.86 -2.10
N PRO A 149 0.11 -19.96 -1.21
CA PRO A 149 -1.31 -19.89 -0.95
C PRO A 149 -2.02 -19.79 -2.30
N ASP A 150 -3.10 -20.53 -2.47
CA ASP A 150 -3.82 -20.50 -3.73
C ASP A 150 -4.29 -19.06 -4.03
N HIS A 151 -4.69 -18.83 -5.26
CA HIS A 151 -5.20 -17.53 -5.71
C HIS A 151 -6.35 -17.03 -4.81
N VAL A 152 -7.13 -17.92 -4.22
CA VAL A 152 -8.25 -17.60 -3.32
C VAL A 152 -7.72 -17.02 -2.01
N ALA A 153 -6.72 -17.64 -1.38
CA ALA A 153 -6.11 -17.17 -0.13
C ALA A 153 -5.51 -15.76 -0.28
N MET A 154 -4.77 -15.53 -1.37
CA MET A 154 -4.18 -14.21 -1.64
C MET A 154 -5.25 -13.15 -1.96
N THR A 155 -6.37 -13.56 -2.58
CA THR A 155 -7.50 -12.65 -2.82
C THR A 155 -8.22 -12.30 -1.53
N ILE A 156 -8.40 -13.26 -0.61
CA ILE A 156 -8.96 -13.03 0.72
C ILE A 156 -8.05 -12.10 1.52
N TYR A 157 -6.73 -12.37 1.56
CA TYR A 157 -5.78 -11.47 2.21
C TYR A 157 -5.89 -10.03 1.69
N TRP A 158 -5.90 -9.85 0.37
CA TRP A 158 -6.00 -8.53 -0.23
C TRP A 158 -7.30 -7.82 0.13
N SER A 159 -8.41 -8.56 0.20
CA SER A 159 -9.71 -8.02 0.62
C SER A 159 -9.70 -7.56 2.08
N LEU A 160 -9.07 -8.34 2.98
CA LEU A 160 -8.86 -7.95 4.38
C LEU A 160 -7.97 -6.71 4.48
N TYR A 161 -6.88 -6.66 3.70
CA TYR A 161 -5.97 -5.51 3.69
C TYR A 161 -6.65 -4.22 3.22
N LEU A 162 -7.49 -4.28 2.19
CA LEU A 162 -8.30 -3.13 1.77
C LEU A 162 -9.28 -2.69 2.86
N GLY A 163 -9.88 -3.63 3.59
CA GLY A 163 -10.72 -3.35 4.76
C GLY A 163 -9.93 -2.65 5.88
N ILE A 164 -8.71 -3.11 6.16
CA ILE A 164 -7.79 -2.47 7.09
C ILE A 164 -7.47 -1.03 6.67
N LEU A 165 -7.13 -0.81 5.39
CA LEU A 165 -6.86 0.52 4.87
C LEU A 165 -8.08 1.46 4.98
N ALA A 166 -9.28 0.95 4.67
CA ALA A 166 -10.52 1.70 4.79
C ALA A 166 -10.83 2.06 6.26
N CYS A 167 -10.65 1.13 7.19
CA CYS A 167 -10.78 1.39 8.63
C CYS A 167 -9.75 2.45 9.06
N TRP A 168 -8.47 2.22 8.77
CA TRP A 168 -7.39 3.09 9.20
C TRP A 168 -7.49 4.53 8.66
N THR A 169 -7.92 4.73 7.42
CA THR A 169 -8.09 6.09 6.86
C THR A 169 -9.17 6.89 7.60
N ASN A 170 -10.17 6.21 8.17
CA ASN A 170 -11.32 6.83 8.82
C ASN A 170 -11.33 6.70 10.36
N ASP A 171 -10.34 6.06 10.96
CA ASP A 171 -10.29 5.76 12.40
C ASP A 171 -10.09 7.04 13.24
N PRO A 172 -11.09 7.49 14.02
CA PRO A 172 -10.98 8.65 14.92
C PRO A 172 -10.45 8.27 16.31
N SER A 173 -10.22 6.98 16.58
CA SER A 173 -9.88 6.52 17.92
C SER A 173 -8.49 7.00 18.37
N PRO A 174 -8.26 7.22 19.67
CA PRO A 174 -6.95 7.57 20.19
C PRO A 174 -5.90 6.52 19.81
N ASN A 175 -4.76 6.98 19.30
CA ASN A 175 -3.66 6.09 18.86
C ASN A 175 -4.05 5.04 17.82
N GLN A 176 -5.18 5.22 17.13
CA GLN A 176 -5.69 4.29 16.11
C GLN A 176 -5.91 2.88 16.68
N GLU A 177 -6.54 2.79 17.84
CA GLU A 177 -6.79 1.53 18.55
C GLU A 177 -7.73 0.62 17.76
N GLU A 178 -8.78 1.17 17.12
CA GLU A 178 -9.71 0.42 16.28
C GLU A 178 -9.00 -0.20 15.07
N SER A 179 -8.11 0.55 14.43
CA SER A 179 -7.30 0.05 13.31
C SER A 179 -6.37 -1.07 13.73
N ARG A 180 -5.73 -0.96 14.90
CA ARG A 180 -4.86 -2.01 15.43
C ARG A 180 -5.63 -3.29 15.71
N ALA A 181 -6.79 -3.17 16.35
CA ALA A 181 -7.68 -4.30 16.62
C ALA A 181 -8.15 -4.95 15.29
N MET A 182 -8.48 -4.13 14.29
CA MET A 182 -8.88 -4.61 12.97
C MET A 182 -7.75 -5.40 12.28
N ILE A 183 -6.51 -4.92 12.36
CA ILE A 183 -5.35 -5.62 11.79
C ILE A 183 -5.18 -6.97 12.49
N ASP A 184 -5.10 -6.96 13.83
CA ASP A 184 -4.86 -8.16 14.63
C ASP A 184 -5.92 -9.24 14.35
N TYR A 185 -7.19 -8.89 14.41
CA TYR A 185 -8.28 -9.84 14.18
C TYR A 185 -8.30 -10.37 12.74
N SER A 186 -8.08 -9.51 11.76
CA SER A 186 -8.03 -9.90 10.34
C SER A 186 -6.90 -10.89 10.08
N LEU A 187 -5.74 -10.66 10.68
CA LEU A 187 -4.59 -11.54 10.52
C LEU A 187 -4.77 -12.88 11.24
N GLN A 188 -5.37 -12.88 12.44
CA GLN A 188 -5.71 -14.12 13.13
C GLN A 188 -6.63 -15.01 12.27
N VAL A 189 -7.68 -14.43 11.70
CA VAL A 189 -8.60 -15.15 10.79
C VAL A 189 -7.88 -15.68 9.55
N PHE A 190 -7.04 -14.84 8.93
CA PHE A 190 -6.29 -15.23 7.74
C PHE A 190 -5.29 -16.37 8.05
N VAL A 191 -4.50 -16.23 9.11
CA VAL A 191 -3.52 -17.25 9.51
C VAL A 191 -4.21 -18.55 9.87
N GLN A 192 -5.32 -18.52 10.63
CA GLN A 192 -6.09 -19.70 10.94
C GLN A 192 -6.60 -20.42 9.68
N MET A 193 -7.02 -19.66 8.67
CA MET A 193 -7.49 -20.23 7.39
C MET A 193 -6.37 -20.96 6.65
N ILE A 194 -5.17 -20.37 6.55
CA ILE A 194 -4.06 -20.99 5.80
C ILE A 194 -3.37 -22.11 6.56
N THR A 195 -3.34 -22.08 7.89
CA THR A 195 -2.74 -23.14 8.73
C THR A 195 -3.70 -24.30 9.00
N GLY A 196 -5.02 -24.06 9.05
CA GLY A 196 -6.02 -25.10 9.29
C GLY A 196 -6.18 -26.08 8.14
N GLY A 197 -5.90 -25.66 6.91
CA GLY A 197 -5.93 -26.52 5.73
C GLY A 197 -4.86 -27.63 5.72
N ASP A 198 -3.75 -27.45 6.43
CA ASP A 198 -2.67 -28.45 6.53
C ASP A 198 -2.98 -29.55 7.58
N ALA A 199 -3.75 -29.23 8.62
CA ALA A 199 -4.15 -30.22 9.62
C ALA A 199 -5.10 -31.29 9.06
N GLU A 200 -5.98 -30.94 8.12
CA GLU A 200 -6.87 -31.91 7.47
C GLU A 200 -6.17 -32.79 6.43
N LYS A 201 -5.14 -32.28 5.75
CA LYS A 201 -4.35 -33.06 4.78
C LYS A 201 -3.43 -34.08 5.46
N GLY A 202 -2.90 -33.79 6.65
CA GLY A 202 -2.10 -34.73 7.46
C GLY A 202 -2.90 -35.91 7.96
N ALA A 203 -4.16 -35.70 8.35
CA ALA A 203 -5.06 -36.77 8.83
C ALA A 203 -5.58 -37.67 7.73
N ALA A 204 -5.62 -37.26 6.47
CA ALA A 204 -6.09 -38.05 5.34
C ALA A 204 -5.01 -38.97 4.73
N ASN A 205 -3.72 -38.75 5.05
CA ASN A 205 -2.62 -39.59 4.56
C ASN A 205 -2.19 -40.73 5.52
N ASP A 206 -2.77 -40.79 6.72
CA ASP A 206 -2.48 -41.83 7.73
C ASP A 206 -3.58 -42.91 7.80
N CYS A 207 -4.43 -43.04 6.80
CA CYS A 207 -5.43 -44.13 6.69
C CYS A 207 -5.16 -45.08 5.54
#